data_c573039ad409adc8d36b9ba60d7aed89
#
_entry.id   c573039ad409adc8d36b9ba60d7aed89
#
_cell.length_a   1.000
_cell.length_b   1.000
_cell.length_c   1.000
_cell.angle_alpha   90.00
_cell.angle_beta   90.00
_cell.angle_gamma   90.00
#
_symmetry.space_group_name_H-M   'P 1'
#
loop_
_entity.id
_entity.type
_entity.pdbx_description
1 polymer ?
#
loop_
_entity_poly.entity_id
_entity_poly.type
_entity_poly.pdbx_seq_one_letter_code
_entity_poly.pdbx_strand_id
1 'polypeptide(L)'
;MLLAIPFSFTFSQNDVLKQAKATFKKGDVKELQKMVDKIIVDPSTKNNPDTWYVSGRVQQRKAEQQMEKAYLRKPYDTLTIYNSVLNMTQYFLRCDSLAQLETKPGKINKYRKDMQQSILADKGNLLNGGIYYYNHATEGDTVNLSKARDFFGTYVDATMSDMFALDNLLPRDSVFSQVAYYASLAAVRIGDYPSVLKYAPYAEDDATVGQYAMEFLAQAYKQNGNTTAWIETLKRAIEKHPQDDYFFANLIDYYGSQDKYDDALEFANGMLAKAPGNYYYLFVKGFLYHSMKRYNDALAYYKRSIKANPDYAEAYSNVGLVYCLQAQDFSQEAVTDIKDPRYPVDQAQLKSYYENALPYYEKARQLKPNDRTLWLNGLHRVYYNLSMGDKFNEIDALINNQ
;
A
#
# COMPACT_ATOMS: atom_id res chain seq x y z
N MET A 1 -35.57 44.58 45.12
CA MET A 1 -34.28 43.93 44.87
C MET A 1 -34.30 43.52 43.41
N LEU A 2 -33.82 44.40 42.53
CA LEU A 2 -33.75 44.12 41.06
C LEU A 2 -32.51 43.36 40.81
N LEU A 3 -32.65 42.06 40.36
CA LEU A 3 -31.58 41.23 39.86
C LEU A 3 -31.14 41.83 38.53
N ALA A 4 -29.94 42.38 38.47
CA ALA A 4 -29.25 42.74 37.25
C ALA A 4 -28.78 41.45 36.57
N ILE A 5 -29.44 41.06 35.48
CA ILE A 5 -28.95 40.01 34.57
C ILE A 5 -27.76 40.61 33.83
N PRO A 6 -26.55 40.00 33.87
CA PRO A 6 -25.44 40.48 33.07
C PRO A 6 -25.76 40.20 31.59
N PHE A 7 -26.00 41.21 30.80
CA PHE A 7 -25.99 41.15 29.35
C PHE A 7 -24.58 40.81 28.91
N SER A 8 -24.28 39.51 28.73
CA SER A 8 -23.14 39.10 27.95
C SER A 8 -23.44 39.44 26.49
N PHE A 9 -22.80 40.48 25.96
CA PHE A 9 -22.78 40.75 24.54
C PHE A 9 -22.10 39.56 23.81
N THR A 10 -22.88 38.60 23.38
CA THR A 10 -22.43 37.61 22.41
C THR A 10 -22.34 38.31 21.06
N PHE A 11 -21.14 38.79 20.70
CA PHE A 11 -20.89 39.26 19.35
C PHE A 11 -21.27 38.11 18.38
N SER A 12 -22.03 38.43 17.32
CA SER A 12 -22.31 37.45 16.29
C SER A 12 -20.97 37.03 15.67
N GLN A 13 -20.81 35.78 15.27
CA GLN A 13 -19.54 35.29 14.69
C GLN A 13 -19.19 36.04 13.40
N ASN A 14 -20.17 36.58 12.68
CA ASN A 14 -19.96 37.52 11.58
C ASN A 14 -19.25 38.81 12.05
N ASP A 15 -19.50 39.27 13.29
CA ASP A 15 -18.78 40.39 13.86
C ASP A 15 -17.34 40.04 14.22
N VAL A 16 -17.09 38.81 14.69
CA VAL A 16 -15.71 38.27 14.90
C VAL A 16 -14.95 38.22 13.59
N LEU A 17 -15.56 37.75 12.49
CA LEU A 17 -14.92 37.72 11.16
C LEU A 17 -14.59 39.15 10.68
N LYS A 18 -15.53 40.11 10.84
CA LYS A 18 -15.28 41.52 10.51
C LYS A 18 -14.14 42.10 11.35
N GLN A 19 -14.11 41.80 12.64
CA GLN A 19 -13.05 42.23 13.55
C GLN A 19 -11.70 41.61 13.14
N ALA A 20 -11.64 40.32 12.84
CA ALA A 20 -10.42 39.63 12.38
C ALA A 20 -9.86 40.29 11.11
N LYS A 21 -10.72 40.62 10.14
CA LYS A 21 -10.35 41.36 8.92
C LYS A 21 -9.84 42.76 9.22
N ALA A 22 -10.48 43.50 10.09
CA ALA A 22 -10.11 44.87 10.43
C ALA A 22 -8.79 44.95 11.21
N THR A 23 -8.57 44.00 12.13
CA THR A 23 -7.38 43.98 12.99
C THR A 23 -6.20 43.25 12.39
N PHE A 24 -6.38 42.51 11.26
CA PHE A 24 -5.35 41.69 10.67
C PHE A 24 -4.00 42.42 10.48
N LYS A 25 -4.02 43.67 9.99
CA LYS A 25 -2.79 44.44 9.72
C LYS A 25 -2.01 44.85 10.96
N LYS A 26 -2.67 45.03 12.08
CA LYS A 26 -2.09 45.59 13.33
C LYS A 26 -2.19 44.67 14.53
N GLY A 27 -3.02 43.64 14.47
CA GLY A 27 -3.30 42.74 15.59
C GLY A 27 -2.14 41.81 15.93
N ASP A 28 -2.05 41.42 17.18
CA ASP A 28 -1.18 40.34 17.63
C ASP A 28 -1.64 39.02 17.05
N VAL A 29 -0.67 38.20 16.59
CA VAL A 29 -0.93 36.88 15.97
C VAL A 29 -1.67 35.96 16.94
N LYS A 30 -1.40 36.03 18.25
CA LYS A 30 -2.06 35.18 19.23
C LYS A 30 -3.56 35.57 19.39
N GLU A 31 -3.88 36.83 19.33
CA GLU A 31 -5.29 37.28 19.36
C GLU A 31 -6.01 36.90 18.06
N LEU A 32 -5.37 37.12 16.93
CA LEU A 32 -5.90 36.72 15.63
C LEU A 32 -6.14 35.20 15.56
N GLN A 33 -5.26 34.37 16.13
CA GLN A 33 -5.45 32.90 16.19
C GLN A 33 -6.73 32.56 16.98
N LYS A 34 -7.00 33.21 18.13
CA LYS A 34 -8.24 32.99 18.90
C LYS A 34 -9.50 33.34 18.11
N MET A 35 -9.42 34.35 17.22
CA MET A 35 -10.54 34.69 16.34
C MET A 35 -10.71 33.63 15.25
N VAL A 36 -9.60 33.17 14.63
CA VAL A 36 -9.59 32.09 13.63
C VAL A 36 -10.22 30.83 14.21
N ASP A 37 -9.82 30.38 15.40
CA ASP A 37 -10.32 29.16 16.05
C ASP A 37 -11.85 29.19 16.24
N LYS A 38 -12.44 30.39 16.36
CA LYS A 38 -13.89 30.57 16.47
C LYS A 38 -14.60 30.56 15.11
N ILE A 39 -14.07 31.29 14.12
CA ILE A 39 -14.76 31.47 12.84
C ILE A 39 -14.70 30.24 11.91
N ILE A 40 -13.67 29.40 12.00
CA ILE A 40 -13.54 28.23 11.15
C ILE A 40 -14.53 27.10 11.49
N VAL A 41 -15.00 27.04 12.71
CA VAL A 41 -15.93 25.98 13.18
C VAL A 41 -17.39 26.45 13.20
N ASP A 42 -17.63 27.76 13.14
CA ASP A 42 -18.97 28.30 13.26
C ASP A 42 -19.82 28.08 12.00
N PRO A 43 -21.05 27.55 12.14
CA PRO A 43 -21.93 27.28 10.98
C PRO A 43 -22.26 28.53 10.15
N SER A 44 -22.27 29.72 10.74
CA SER A 44 -22.61 30.98 10.05
C SER A 44 -21.45 31.54 9.22
N THR A 45 -20.22 31.14 9.51
CA THR A 45 -19.02 31.67 8.86
C THR A 45 -18.22 30.61 8.03
N LYS A 46 -18.34 29.32 8.35
CA LYS A 46 -17.57 28.25 7.72
C LYS A 46 -17.76 28.11 6.19
N ASN A 47 -18.84 28.61 5.64
CA ASN A 47 -19.10 28.63 4.19
C ASN A 47 -18.75 29.99 3.54
N ASN A 48 -18.24 30.94 4.29
CA ASN A 48 -17.81 32.25 3.76
C ASN A 48 -16.33 32.14 3.32
N PRO A 49 -15.99 32.40 2.06
CA PRO A 49 -14.60 32.40 1.58
C PRO A 49 -13.65 33.30 2.39
N ASP A 50 -14.15 34.46 2.84
CA ASP A 50 -13.37 35.39 3.66
C ASP A 50 -12.85 34.73 4.96
N THR A 51 -13.62 33.83 5.56
CA THR A 51 -13.19 33.08 6.75
C THR A 51 -11.89 32.34 6.51
N TRP A 52 -11.85 31.59 5.43
CA TRP A 52 -10.68 30.75 5.08
C TRP A 52 -9.51 31.58 4.57
N TYR A 53 -9.79 32.66 3.83
CA TYR A 53 -8.74 33.57 3.39
C TYR A 53 -8.04 34.23 4.58
N VAL A 54 -8.81 34.84 5.51
CA VAL A 54 -8.24 35.50 6.71
C VAL A 54 -7.50 34.49 7.58
N SER A 55 -8.07 33.30 7.77
CA SER A 55 -7.45 32.23 8.54
C SER A 55 -6.11 31.78 7.93
N GLY A 56 -6.04 31.62 6.62
CA GLY A 56 -4.80 31.30 5.90
C GLY A 56 -3.74 32.39 6.06
N ARG A 57 -4.15 33.66 5.92
CA ARG A 57 -3.25 34.82 6.13
C ARG A 57 -2.70 34.90 7.55
N VAL A 58 -3.49 34.56 8.57
CA VAL A 58 -3.01 34.48 9.96
C VAL A 58 -1.96 33.38 10.12
N GLN A 59 -2.18 32.23 9.52
CA GLN A 59 -1.17 31.14 9.55
C GLN A 59 0.11 31.56 8.80
N GLN A 60 -0.02 32.18 7.64
CA GLN A 60 1.12 32.73 6.92
C GLN A 60 1.97 33.65 7.78
N ARG A 61 1.34 34.64 8.41
CA ARG A 61 2.04 35.59 9.29
C ARG A 61 2.71 34.89 10.47
N LYS A 62 2.12 33.83 10.99
CA LYS A 62 2.67 33.03 12.08
C LYS A 62 3.96 32.30 11.63
N ALA A 63 3.95 31.73 10.42
CA ALA A 63 5.14 31.13 9.83
C ALA A 63 6.23 32.19 9.56
N GLU A 64 5.86 33.31 8.90
CA GLU A 64 6.78 34.41 8.58
C GLU A 64 7.50 34.95 9.82
N GLN A 65 6.82 35.11 10.95
CA GLN A 65 7.46 35.54 12.21
C GLN A 65 8.53 34.58 12.71
N GLN A 66 8.37 33.29 12.52
CA GLN A 66 9.41 32.31 12.89
C GLN A 66 10.55 32.28 11.86
N MET A 67 10.24 32.41 10.57
CA MET A 67 11.24 32.50 9.50
C MET A 67 12.09 33.77 9.66
N GLU A 68 11.51 34.90 10.02
CA GLU A 68 12.24 36.12 10.33
C GLU A 68 13.21 35.93 11.49
N LYS A 69 12.79 35.26 12.58
CA LYS A 69 13.70 34.90 13.68
C LYS A 69 14.85 34.02 13.21
N ALA A 70 14.57 33.02 12.37
CA ALA A 70 15.58 32.15 11.80
C ALA A 70 16.60 32.95 10.96
N TYR A 71 16.11 33.86 10.10
CA TYR A 71 16.95 34.74 9.30
C TYR A 71 17.82 35.64 10.16
N LEU A 72 17.29 36.16 11.27
CA LEU A 72 18.03 37.00 12.25
C LEU A 72 18.88 36.18 13.23
N ARG A 73 19.02 34.85 13.02
CA ARG A 73 19.73 33.90 13.90
C ARG A 73 19.27 33.93 15.35
N LYS A 74 18.00 34.24 15.59
CA LYS A 74 17.35 34.18 16.89
C LYS A 74 16.70 32.79 17.10
N PRO A 75 16.47 32.37 18.35
CA PRO A 75 15.72 31.14 18.63
C PRO A 75 14.35 31.17 17.94
N TYR A 76 14.04 30.14 17.18
CA TYR A 76 12.78 29.99 16.43
C TYR A 76 12.23 28.57 16.57
N ASP A 77 10.98 28.39 16.23
CA ASP A 77 10.28 27.12 16.30
C ASP A 77 9.95 26.60 14.87
N THR A 78 10.71 25.63 14.44
CA THR A 78 10.56 24.97 13.13
C THR A 78 9.19 24.30 12.98
N LEU A 79 8.69 23.67 14.04
CA LEU A 79 7.38 23.00 13.98
C LEU A 79 6.24 24.00 13.84
N THR A 80 6.37 25.18 14.45
CA THR A 80 5.41 26.28 14.20
C THR A 80 5.44 26.71 12.73
N ILE A 81 6.61 26.76 12.06
CA ILE A 81 6.67 27.04 10.62
C ILE A 81 5.90 25.99 9.84
N TYR A 82 6.27 24.70 10.00
CA TYR A 82 5.66 23.62 9.24
C TYR A 82 4.13 23.56 9.43
N ASN A 83 3.66 23.48 10.68
CA ASN A 83 2.23 23.38 10.96
C ASN A 83 1.44 24.62 10.50
N SER A 84 2.05 25.81 10.53
CA SER A 84 1.39 27.02 10.03
C SER A 84 1.29 26.99 8.50
N VAL A 85 2.32 26.54 7.79
CA VAL A 85 2.26 26.38 6.32
C VAL A 85 1.25 25.32 5.91
N LEU A 86 1.17 24.20 6.64
CA LEU A 86 0.14 23.19 6.41
C LEU A 86 -1.26 23.80 6.51
N ASN A 87 -1.56 24.45 7.66
CA ASN A 87 -2.87 25.05 7.89
C ASN A 87 -3.17 26.18 6.87
N MET A 88 -2.18 27.01 6.54
CA MET A 88 -2.30 28.06 5.52
C MET A 88 -2.76 27.46 4.19
N THR A 89 -2.05 26.43 3.73
CA THR A 89 -2.35 25.79 2.44
C THR A 89 -3.75 25.18 2.44
N GLN A 90 -4.12 24.43 3.48
CA GLN A 90 -5.46 23.83 3.59
C GLN A 90 -6.56 24.89 3.62
N TYR A 91 -6.36 25.97 4.34
CA TYR A 91 -7.34 27.07 4.41
C TYR A 91 -7.45 27.78 3.06
N PHE A 92 -6.36 28.00 2.37
CA PHE A 92 -6.39 28.62 1.03
C PHE A 92 -7.07 27.73 0.00
N LEU A 93 -6.83 26.42 0.01
CA LEU A 93 -7.55 25.48 -0.86
C LEU A 93 -9.06 25.51 -0.59
N ARG A 94 -9.46 25.57 0.71
CA ARG A 94 -10.87 25.69 1.06
C ARG A 94 -11.46 27.04 0.65
N CYS A 95 -10.72 28.13 0.82
CA CYS A 95 -11.13 29.45 0.36
C CYS A 95 -11.37 29.47 -1.14
N ASP A 96 -10.44 28.92 -1.93
CA ASP A 96 -10.53 28.88 -3.39
C ASP A 96 -11.76 28.13 -3.86
N SER A 97 -12.01 26.95 -3.31
CA SER A 97 -13.19 26.14 -3.63
C SER A 97 -14.49 26.90 -3.38
N LEU A 98 -14.62 27.56 -2.23
CA LEU A 98 -15.83 28.32 -1.89
C LEU A 98 -15.97 29.59 -2.74
N ALA A 99 -14.89 30.35 -2.90
CA ALA A 99 -14.91 31.59 -3.67
C ALA A 99 -15.18 31.35 -5.17
N GLN A 100 -14.73 30.22 -5.72
CA GLN A 100 -14.95 29.88 -7.11
C GLN A 100 -16.43 29.57 -7.39
N LEU A 101 -17.15 28.96 -6.42
CA LEU A 101 -18.60 28.74 -6.53
C LEU A 101 -19.40 30.05 -6.63
N GLU A 102 -18.91 31.12 -5.99
CA GLU A 102 -19.54 32.45 -6.03
C GLU A 102 -19.10 33.29 -7.23
N THR A 103 -18.13 32.80 -8.00
CA THR A 103 -17.54 33.54 -9.12
C THR A 103 -18.25 33.21 -10.43
N LYS A 104 -18.45 34.21 -11.29
CA LYS A 104 -19.08 34.01 -12.61
C LYS A 104 -18.32 32.98 -13.45
N PRO A 105 -19.01 32.12 -14.22
CA PRO A 105 -18.37 31.16 -15.09
C PRO A 105 -17.29 31.80 -15.98
N GLY A 106 -16.14 31.17 -16.09
CA GLY A 106 -15.00 31.63 -16.87
C GLY A 106 -14.18 32.76 -16.23
N LYS A 107 -14.50 33.14 -14.98
CA LYS A 107 -13.70 34.10 -14.21
C LYS A 107 -12.96 33.40 -13.08
N ILE A 108 -11.84 34.00 -12.67
CA ILE A 108 -11.02 33.57 -11.55
C ILE A 108 -11.43 34.39 -10.32
N ASN A 109 -11.56 33.72 -9.16
CA ASN A 109 -11.92 34.43 -7.91
C ASN A 109 -10.79 35.39 -7.47
N LYS A 110 -11.19 36.44 -6.75
CA LYS A 110 -10.30 37.55 -6.37
C LYS A 110 -9.15 37.18 -5.43
N TYR A 111 -9.23 36.04 -4.74
CA TYR A 111 -8.22 35.61 -3.76
C TYR A 111 -7.13 34.74 -4.39
N ARG A 112 -7.43 34.03 -5.50
CA ARG A 112 -6.62 32.95 -6.07
C ARG A 112 -5.17 33.35 -6.29
N LYS A 113 -4.93 34.49 -6.96
CA LYS A 113 -3.56 34.92 -7.28
C LYS A 113 -2.66 35.12 -6.06
N ASP A 114 -3.21 35.75 -4.99
CA ASP A 114 -2.49 35.99 -3.75
C ASP A 114 -2.19 34.65 -3.02
N MET A 115 -3.20 33.76 -2.96
CA MET A 115 -3.06 32.43 -2.34
C MET A 115 -2.06 31.55 -3.09
N GLN A 116 -2.08 31.57 -4.44
CA GLN A 116 -1.10 30.85 -5.28
C GLN A 116 0.33 31.28 -4.95
N GLN A 117 0.58 32.60 -4.89
CA GLN A 117 1.91 33.12 -4.59
C GLN A 117 2.39 32.67 -3.20
N SER A 118 1.52 32.70 -2.20
CA SER A 118 1.87 32.27 -0.85
C SER A 118 2.18 30.78 -0.77
N ILE A 119 1.36 29.94 -1.41
CA ILE A 119 1.59 28.48 -1.41
C ILE A 119 2.89 28.14 -2.16
N LEU A 120 3.14 28.77 -3.32
CA LEU A 120 4.38 28.54 -4.09
C LEU A 120 5.64 28.92 -3.31
N ALA A 121 5.59 30.02 -2.56
CA ALA A 121 6.73 30.47 -1.75
C ALA A 121 7.08 29.46 -0.64
N ASP A 122 6.08 28.82 -0.07
CA ASP A 122 6.24 27.95 1.11
C ASP A 122 6.10 26.45 0.84
N LYS A 123 5.93 26.05 -0.41
CA LYS A 123 5.72 24.65 -0.82
C LYS A 123 6.77 23.69 -0.23
N GLY A 124 8.04 24.10 -0.16
CA GLY A 124 9.11 23.29 0.42
C GLY A 124 8.89 22.95 1.90
N ASN A 125 8.19 23.81 2.65
CA ASN A 125 7.88 23.56 4.05
C ASN A 125 6.82 22.46 4.25
N LEU A 126 5.93 22.22 3.26
CA LEU A 126 5.03 21.06 3.29
C LEU A 126 5.83 19.76 3.19
N LEU A 127 6.76 19.68 2.25
CA LEU A 127 7.62 18.50 2.09
C LEU A 127 8.46 18.26 3.34
N ASN A 128 9.15 19.29 3.84
CA ASN A 128 9.99 19.19 5.03
C ASN A 128 9.20 18.81 6.28
N GLY A 129 7.99 19.33 6.45
CA GLY A 129 7.09 18.96 7.54
C GLY A 129 6.68 17.48 7.46
N GLY A 130 6.31 17.00 6.28
CA GLY A 130 6.00 15.60 6.05
C GLY A 130 7.17 14.68 6.39
N ILE A 131 8.35 14.99 5.90
CA ILE A 131 9.60 14.25 6.19
C ILE A 131 9.90 14.27 7.69
N TYR A 132 9.75 15.43 8.35
CA TYR A 132 9.99 15.53 9.78
C TYR A 132 9.09 14.58 10.56
N TYR A 133 7.78 14.66 10.39
CA TYR A 133 6.83 13.81 11.13
C TYR A 133 6.98 12.33 10.78
N TYR A 134 7.24 12.00 9.52
CA TYR A 134 7.46 10.62 9.10
C TYR A 134 8.70 10.00 9.77
N ASN A 135 9.82 10.73 9.81
CA ASN A 135 11.07 10.24 10.39
C ASN A 135 11.04 10.19 11.94
N HIS A 136 10.17 10.94 12.59
CA HIS A 136 9.99 10.88 14.05
C HIS A 136 8.90 9.89 14.48
N ALA A 137 8.19 9.26 13.53
CA ALA A 137 7.19 8.26 13.84
C ALA A 137 7.85 6.92 14.19
N THR A 138 7.58 6.42 15.39
CA THR A 138 7.91 5.06 15.81
C THR A 138 6.82 4.06 15.36
N GLU A 139 7.04 2.77 15.61
CA GLU A 139 6.04 1.75 15.33
C GLU A 139 4.77 2.02 16.18
N GLY A 140 3.61 2.03 15.52
CA GLY A 140 2.33 2.33 16.17
C GLY A 140 2.05 3.81 16.45
N ASP A 141 2.94 4.73 16.09
CA ASP A 141 2.74 6.18 16.26
C ASP A 141 1.76 6.76 15.23
N THR A 142 0.48 6.63 15.53
CA THR A 142 -0.59 7.12 14.67
C THR A 142 -0.63 8.66 14.58
N VAL A 143 -0.11 9.38 15.57
CA VAL A 143 -0.14 10.85 15.62
C VAL A 143 0.84 11.44 14.61
N ASN A 144 2.11 11.04 14.67
CA ASN A 144 3.12 11.52 13.73
C ASN A 144 2.85 11.03 12.30
N LEU A 145 2.37 9.79 12.13
CA LEU A 145 2.00 9.27 10.80
C LEU A 145 0.80 10.02 10.21
N SER A 146 -0.22 10.35 11.02
CA SER A 146 -1.34 11.19 10.55
C SER A 146 -0.87 12.57 10.11
N LYS A 147 0.04 13.17 10.86
CA LYS A 147 0.66 14.44 10.46
C LYS A 147 1.44 14.32 9.16
N ALA A 148 2.28 13.30 9.02
CA ALA A 148 3.02 13.06 7.79
C ALA A 148 2.09 12.90 6.57
N ARG A 149 1.02 12.09 6.71
CA ARG A 149 -0.03 11.94 5.69
C ARG A 149 -0.65 13.29 5.33
N ASP A 150 -0.99 14.12 6.33
CA ASP A 150 -1.62 15.41 6.10
C ASP A 150 -0.70 16.37 5.35
N PHE A 151 0.59 16.40 5.66
CA PHE A 151 1.58 17.22 4.97
C PHE A 151 1.79 16.78 3.53
N PHE A 152 2.11 15.51 3.30
CA PHE A 152 2.30 14.97 1.96
C PHE A 152 1.01 15.03 1.14
N GLY A 153 -0.12 14.68 1.75
CA GLY A 153 -1.42 14.77 1.11
C GLY A 153 -1.79 16.20 0.71
N THR A 154 -1.53 17.19 1.58
CA THR A 154 -1.77 18.61 1.25
C THR A 154 -0.88 19.09 0.11
N TYR A 155 0.36 18.61 0.01
CA TYR A 155 1.22 18.87 -1.14
C TYR A 155 0.61 18.35 -2.44
N VAL A 156 0.11 17.12 -2.45
CA VAL A 156 -0.55 16.51 -3.60
C VAL A 156 -1.85 17.26 -3.93
N ASP A 157 -2.69 17.52 -2.91
CA ASP A 157 -3.96 18.23 -3.07
C ASP A 157 -3.79 19.63 -3.65
N ALA A 158 -2.77 20.36 -3.19
CA ALA A 158 -2.44 21.68 -3.74
C ALA A 158 -2.07 21.57 -5.23
N THR A 159 -1.15 20.65 -5.56
CA THR A 159 -0.69 20.43 -6.94
C THR A 159 -1.85 20.07 -7.88
N MET A 160 -2.80 19.25 -7.41
CA MET A 160 -3.93 18.76 -8.20
C MET A 160 -5.16 19.67 -8.16
N SER A 161 -5.14 20.74 -7.35
CA SER A 161 -6.28 21.66 -7.22
C SER A 161 -6.49 22.49 -8.48
N ASP A 162 -7.76 22.88 -8.74
CA ASP A 162 -8.11 23.82 -9.81
C ASP A 162 -7.39 25.17 -9.68
N MET A 163 -6.97 25.53 -8.48
CA MET A 163 -6.17 26.70 -8.21
C MET A 163 -4.88 26.73 -9.05
N PHE A 164 -4.23 25.58 -9.27
CA PHE A 164 -2.96 25.48 -9.95
C PHE A 164 -3.06 24.78 -11.32
N ALA A 165 -4.01 23.86 -11.49
CA ALA A 165 -4.13 23.03 -12.69
C ALA A 165 -4.47 23.85 -13.94
N LEU A 166 -5.34 24.86 -13.81
CA LEU A 166 -5.81 25.68 -14.93
C LEU A 166 -4.69 26.51 -15.59
N ASP A 167 -3.75 26.99 -14.77
CA ASP A 167 -2.67 27.88 -15.24
C ASP A 167 -1.33 27.14 -15.33
N ASN A 168 -1.30 25.84 -15.03
CA ASN A 168 -0.08 25.01 -14.91
C ASN A 168 1.04 25.66 -14.08
N LEU A 169 0.66 26.43 -13.05
CA LEU A 169 1.60 27.17 -12.20
C LEU A 169 2.32 26.29 -11.19
N LEU A 170 1.78 25.11 -10.92
CA LEU A 170 2.39 24.10 -10.07
C LEU A 170 2.39 22.76 -10.82
N PRO A 171 3.29 22.59 -11.82
CA PRO A 171 3.39 21.32 -12.53
C PRO A 171 3.80 20.21 -11.55
N ARG A 172 3.46 18.97 -11.91
CA ARG A 172 4.00 17.80 -11.23
C ARG A 172 5.50 17.81 -11.38
N ASP A 173 6.21 18.11 -10.30
CA ASP A 173 7.66 18.08 -10.29
C ASP A 173 8.20 16.65 -10.14
N SER A 174 9.52 16.49 -10.21
CA SER A 174 10.18 15.20 -10.15
C SER A 174 9.94 14.41 -8.86
N VAL A 175 9.46 15.06 -7.78
CA VAL A 175 9.17 14.40 -6.50
C VAL A 175 7.69 14.16 -6.26
N PHE A 176 6.80 14.62 -7.16
CA PHE A 176 5.35 14.54 -6.96
C PHE A 176 4.85 13.12 -6.69
N SER A 177 5.24 12.16 -7.53
CA SER A 177 4.83 10.76 -7.38
C SER A 177 5.37 10.15 -6.09
N GLN A 178 6.61 10.48 -5.71
CA GLN A 178 7.19 10.03 -4.45
C GLN A 178 6.46 10.62 -3.24
N VAL A 179 6.07 11.90 -3.29
CA VAL A 179 5.27 12.52 -2.23
C VAL A 179 3.89 11.87 -2.11
N ALA A 180 3.25 11.55 -3.22
CA ALA A 180 1.98 10.80 -3.24
C ALA A 180 2.14 9.39 -2.65
N TYR A 181 3.25 8.71 -2.96
CA TYR A 181 3.61 7.44 -2.34
C TYR A 181 3.77 7.56 -0.82
N TYR A 182 4.52 8.55 -0.31
CA TYR A 182 4.70 8.73 1.13
C TYR A 182 3.41 9.14 1.86
N ALA A 183 2.52 9.89 1.20
CA ALA A 183 1.17 10.14 1.72
C ALA A 183 0.39 8.82 1.89
N SER A 184 0.46 7.94 0.89
CA SER A 184 -0.19 6.63 0.89
C SER A 184 0.44 5.67 1.91
N LEU A 185 1.77 5.64 2.00
CA LEU A 185 2.50 4.81 2.96
C LEU A 185 2.17 5.18 4.41
N ALA A 186 2.15 6.48 4.72
CA ALA A 186 1.73 6.96 6.05
C ALA A 186 0.27 6.57 6.34
N ALA A 187 -0.62 6.67 5.33
CA ALA A 187 -2.02 6.27 5.44
C ALA A 187 -2.20 4.76 5.66
N VAL A 188 -1.47 3.91 4.94
CA VAL A 188 -1.48 2.44 5.14
C VAL A 188 -1.08 2.08 6.55
N ARG A 189 0.00 2.69 7.08
CA ARG A 189 0.51 2.41 8.43
C ARG A 189 -0.46 2.74 9.56
N ILE A 190 -1.44 3.61 9.31
CA ILE A 190 -2.50 3.95 10.28
C ILE A 190 -3.88 3.39 9.91
N GLY A 191 -3.98 2.58 8.84
CA GLY A 191 -5.23 2.00 8.37
C GLY A 191 -6.21 2.99 7.72
N ASP A 192 -5.74 4.16 7.27
CA ASP A 192 -6.55 5.16 6.57
C ASP A 192 -6.64 4.85 5.06
N TYR A 193 -7.40 3.80 4.74
CA TYR A 193 -7.59 3.36 3.37
C TYR A 193 -8.25 4.40 2.44
N PRO A 194 -9.18 5.28 2.87
CA PRO A 194 -9.65 6.37 2.05
C PRO A 194 -8.52 7.28 1.53
N SER A 195 -7.55 7.63 2.37
CA SER A 195 -6.37 8.40 1.95
C SER A 195 -5.46 7.61 1.00
N VAL A 196 -5.31 6.29 1.21
CA VAL A 196 -4.58 5.43 0.27
C VAL A 196 -5.22 5.48 -1.11
N LEU A 197 -6.53 5.28 -1.21
CA LEU A 197 -7.27 5.31 -2.48
C LEU A 197 -7.20 6.69 -3.17
N LYS A 198 -7.02 7.75 -2.39
CA LYS A 198 -6.89 9.11 -2.91
C LYS A 198 -5.51 9.39 -3.49
N TYR A 199 -4.44 8.95 -2.82
CA TYR A 199 -3.08 9.41 -3.15
C TYR A 199 -2.26 8.38 -3.94
N ALA A 200 -2.41 7.07 -3.69
CA ALA A 200 -1.62 6.05 -4.35
C ALA A 200 -1.75 6.04 -5.90
N PRO A 201 -2.92 6.37 -6.50
CA PRO A 201 -3.02 6.45 -7.96
C PRO A 201 -2.05 7.45 -8.61
N TYR A 202 -1.62 8.47 -7.89
CA TYR A 202 -0.65 9.45 -8.40
C TYR A 202 0.79 8.94 -8.41
N ALA A 203 1.06 7.82 -7.77
CA ALA A 203 2.37 7.20 -7.69
C ALA A 203 2.50 5.92 -8.54
N GLU A 204 1.39 5.34 -9.05
CA GLU A 204 1.40 4.01 -9.69
C GLU A 204 2.25 3.90 -10.97
N ASP A 205 2.57 5.01 -11.62
CA ASP A 205 3.42 5.06 -12.82
C ASP A 205 4.88 5.42 -12.52
N ASP A 206 5.25 5.65 -11.27
CA ASP A 206 6.62 5.96 -10.89
C ASP A 206 7.50 4.72 -10.96
N ALA A 207 8.67 4.86 -11.59
CA ALA A 207 9.58 3.74 -11.82
C ALA A 207 10.16 3.12 -10.54
N THR A 208 10.18 3.86 -9.44
CA THR A 208 10.80 3.42 -8.16
C THR A 208 9.80 3.02 -7.09
N VAL A 209 8.65 3.67 -7.04
CA VAL A 209 7.65 3.46 -5.98
C VAL A 209 6.31 2.94 -6.52
N GLY A 210 6.12 2.88 -7.84
CA GLY A 210 4.85 2.52 -8.46
C GLY A 210 4.35 1.12 -8.07
N GLN A 211 5.24 0.15 -8.01
CA GLN A 211 4.93 -1.20 -7.52
C GLN A 211 4.29 -1.17 -6.13
N TYR A 212 4.94 -0.50 -5.17
CA TYR A 212 4.43 -0.40 -3.80
C TYR A 212 3.12 0.40 -3.71
N ALA A 213 2.97 1.43 -4.53
CA ALA A 213 1.72 2.18 -4.61
C ALA A 213 0.56 1.29 -5.07
N MET A 214 0.79 0.39 -6.04
CA MET A 214 -0.21 -0.58 -6.48
C MET A 214 -0.49 -1.67 -5.44
N GLU A 215 0.50 -2.10 -4.64
CA GLU A 215 0.29 -2.98 -3.49
C GLU A 215 -0.65 -2.32 -2.46
N PHE A 216 -0.41 -1.04 -2.15
CA PHE A 216 -1.28 -0.27 -1.23
C PHE A 216 -2.70 -0.13 -1.76
N LEU A 217 -2.87 0.13 -3.06
CA LEU A 217 -4.19 0.17 -3.71
C LEU A 217 -4.91 -1.17 -3.59
N ALA A 218 -4.21 -2.27 -3.92
CA ALA A 218 -4.77 -3.61 -3.80
C ALA A 218 -5.18 -3.90 -2.35
N GLN A 219 -4.33 -3.59 -1.38
CA GLN A 219 -4.65 -3.74 0.04
C GLN A 219 -5.89 -2.90 0.44
N ALA A 220 -5.95 -1.64 0.03
CA ALA A 220 -7.07 -0.76 0.35
C ALA A 220 -8.40 -1.24 -0.22
N TYR A 221 -8.42 -1.68 -1.49
CA TYR A 221 -9.63 -2.24 -2.10
C TYR A 221 -10.06 -3.55 -1.42
N LYS A 222 -9.10 -4.43 -1.08
CA LYS A 222 -9.38 -5.68 -0.34
C LYS A 222 -10.01 -5.41 1.01
N GLN A 223 -9.45 -4.47 1.79
CA GLN A 223 -9.95 -4.10 3.11
C GLN A 223 -11.33 -3.43 3.07
N ASN A 224 -11.62 -2.67 2.02
CA ASN A 224 -12.94 -2.06 1.80
C ASN A 224 -13.97 -3.01 1.19
N GLY A 225 -13.62 -4.28 0.94
CA GLY A 225 -14.52 -5.27 0.34
C GLY A 225 -14.84 -5.02 -1.14
N ASN A 226 -14.12 -4.12 -1.82
CA ASN A 226 -14.30 -3.86 -3.24
C ASN A 226 -13.51 -4.86 -4.08
N THR A 227 -14.02 -6.09 -4.14
CA THR A 227 -13.37 -7.21 -4.84
C THR A 227 -13.13 -6.92 -6.32
N THR A 228 -14.05 -6.24 -7.00
CA THR A 228 -13.89 -5.89 -8.43
C THR A 228 -12.69 -5.00 -8.65
N ALA A 229 -12.60 -3.88 -7.93
CA ALA A 229 -11.48 -2.95 -8.06
C ALA A 229 -10.14 -3.59 -7.60
N TRP A 230 -10.19 -4.47 -6.60
CA TRP A 230 -9.03 -5.23 -6.17
C TRP A 230 -8.48 -6.13 -7.27
N ILE A 231 -9.33 -6.96 -7.92
CA ILE A 231 -8.94 -7.84 -9.03
C ILE A 231 -8.41 -7.02 -10.22
N GLU A 232 -9.08 -5.93 -10.58
CA GLU A 232 -8.63 -5.05 -11.66
C GLU A 232 -7.25 -4.43 -11.36
N THR A 233 -7.02 -4.04 -10.11
CA THR A 233 -5.72 -3.51 -9.66
C THR A 233 -4.64 -4.59 -9.75
N LEU A 234 -4.91 -5.82 -9.28
CA LEU A 234 -3.97 -6.93 -9.40
C LEU A 234 -3.61 -7.22 -10.87
N LYS A 235 -4.60 -7.32 -11.76
CA LYS A 235 -4.37 -7.56 -13.20
C LYS A 235 -3.51 -6.47 -13.84
N ARG A 236 -3.81 -5.21 -13.55
CA ARG A 236 -3.06 -4.07 -14.06
C ARG A 236 -1.63 -4.04 -13.51
N ALA A 237 -1.46 -4.38 -12.22
CA ALA A 237 -0.16 -4.45 -11.57
C ALA A 237 0.72 -5.59 -12.15
N ILE A 238 0.16 -6.75 -12.43
CA ILE A 238 0.86 -7.87 -13.09
C ILE A 238 1.39 -7.45 -14.48
N GLU A 239 0.62 -6.66 -15.22
CA GLU A 239 1.05 -6.17 -16.54
C GLU A 239 2.20 -5.15 -16.44
N LYS A 240 2.17 -4.27 -15.44
CA LYS A 240 3.20 -3.24 -15.21
C LYS A 240 4.46 -3.80 -14.54
N HIS A 241 4.31 -4.77 -13.63
CA HIS A 241 5.35 -5.33 -12.79
C HIS A 241 5.39 -6.87 -12.90
N PRO A 242 5.69 -7.44 -14.08
CA PRO A 242 5.59 -8.89 -14.34
C PRO A 242 6.62 -9.72 -13.57
N GLN A 243 7.57 -9.10 -12.90
CA GLN A 243 8.58 -9.78 -12.05
C GLN A 243 8.15 -9.81 -10.57
N ASP A 244 7.03 -9.19 -10.23
CA ASP A 244 6.52 -9.17 -8.87
C ASP A 244 5.48 -10.29 -8.67
N ASP A 245 5.88 -11.27 -7.90
CA ASP A 245 5.06 -12.46 -7.64
C ASP A 245 3.84 -12.15 -6.74
N TYR A 246 3.87 -11.06 -5.97
CA TYR A 246 2.81 -10.69 -5.03
C TYR A 246 1.43 -10.56 -5.69
N PHE A 247 1.37 -9.82 -6.79
CA PHE A 247 0.09 -9.56 -7.47
C PHE A 247 -0.50 -10.82 -8.09
N PHE A 248 0.36 -11.59 -8.74
CA PHE A 248 -0.05 -12.83 -9.40
C PHE A 248 -0.50 -13.87 -8.37
N ALA A 249 0.26 -14.04 -7.27
CA ALA A 249 -0.10 -14.95 -6.19
C ALA A 249 -1.47 -14.60 -5.58
N ASN A 250 -1.70 -13.31 -5.24
CA ASN A 250 -2.98 -12.88 -4.68
C ASN A 250 -4.17 -13.15 -5.62
N LEU A 251 -3.98 -12.97 -6.93
CA LEU A 251 -5.04 -13.23 -7.91
C LEU A 251 -5.34 -14.74 -8.04
N ILE A 252 -4.31 -15.57 -8.07
CA ILE A 252 -4.45 -17.03 -8.14
C ILE A 252 -5.09 -17.58 -6.85
N ASP A 253 -4.66 -17.11 -5.69
CA ASP A 253 -5.25 -17.49 -4.40
C ASP A 253 -6.74 -17.13 -4.33
N TYR A 254 -7.10 -15.95 -4.85
CA TYR A 254 -8.50 -15.56 -4.94
C TYR A 254 -9.31 -16.52 -5.82
N TYR A 255 -8.84 -16.81 -7.02
CA TYR A 255 -9.54 -17.74 -7.91
C TYR A 255 -9.63 -19.13 -7.30
N GLY A 256 -8.55 -19.62 -6.68
CA GLY A 256 -8.52 -20.91 -5.99
C GLY A 256 -9.50 -20.98 -4.82
N SER A 257 -9.62 -19.91 -4.03
CA SER A 257 -10.58 -19.83 -2.91
C SER A 257 -12.05 -19.83 -3.34
N GLN A 258 -12.30 -19.51 -4.61
CA GLN A 258 -13.63 -19.52 -5.21
C GLN A 258 -13.89 -20.76 -6.10
N ASP A 259 -12.99 -21.75 -6.08
CA ASP A 259 -13.00 -22.91 -6.99
C ASP A 259 -13.01 -22.54 -8.49
N LYS A 260 -12.58 -21.33 -8.84
CA LYS A 260 -12.53 -20.79 -10.20
C LYS A 260 -11.21 -21.13 -10.90
N TYR A 261 -10.83 -22.41 -10.88
CA TYR A 261 -9.56 -22.86 -11.45
C TYR A 261 -9.44 -22.62 -12.95
N ASP A 262 -10.56 -22.67 -13.68
CA ASP A 262 -10.56 -22.42 -15.12
C ASP A 262 -10.24 -20.94 -15.44
N ASP A 263 -10.82 -19.99 -14.70
CA ASP A 263 -10.50 -18.56 -14.82
C ASP A 263 -9.03 -18.30 -14.49
N ALA A 264 -8.50 -18.97 -13.46
CA ALA A 264 -7.08 -18.89 -13.08
C ALA A 264 -6.17 -19.44 -14.18
N LEU A 265 -6.53 -20.58 -14.79
CA LEU A 265 -5.80 -21.20 -15.90
C LEU A 265 -5.84 -20.32 -17.16
N GLU A 266 -6.99 -19.73 -17.48
CA GLU A 266 -7.11 -18.80 -18.61
C GLU A 266 -6.19 -17.60 -18.42
N PHE A 267 -6.20 -17.00 -17.23
CA PHE A 267 -5.30 -15.89 -16.90
C PHE A 267 -3.83 -16.31 -16.99
N ALA A 268 -3.44 -17.44 -16.38
CA ALA A 268 -2.07 -17.95 -16.44
C ALA A 268 -1.63 -18.27 -17.90
N ASN A 269 -2.55 -18.75 -18.74
CA ASN A 269 -2.30 -18.96 -20.16
C ASN A 269 -2.05 -17.63 -20.90
N GLY A 270 -2.83 -16.60 -20.61
CA GLY A 270 -2.63 -15.24 -21.18
C GLY A 270 -1.26 -14.67 -20.82
N MET A 271 -0.80 -14.86 -19.58
CA MET A 271 0.52 -14.42 -19.14
C MET A 271 1.64 -15.24 -19.80
N LEU A 272 1.48 -16.55 -19.93
CA LEU A 272 2.44 -17.41 -20.64
C LEU A 272 2.49 -17.14 -22.15
N ALA A 273 1.41 -16.69 -22.77
CA ALA A 273 1.44 -16.27 -24.17
C ALA A 273 2.32 -15.01 -24.36
N LYS A 274 2.34 -14.09 -23.40
CA LYS A 274 3.20 -12.89 -23.38
C LYS A 274 4.66 -13.23 -23.03
N ALA A 275 4.88 -14.19 -22.12
CA ALA A 275 6.19 -14.60 -21.61
C ALA A 275 6.33 -16.14 -21.50
N PRO A 276 6.49 -16.88 -22.61
CA PRO A 276 6.42 -18.34 -22.63
C PRO A 276 7.50 -19.06 -21.79
N GLY A 277 8.61 -18.37 -21.52
CA GLY A 277 9.73 -18.87 -20.73
C GLY A 277 9.74 -18.40 -19.27
N ASN A 278 8.74 -17.67 -18.81
CA ASN A 278 8.69 -17.21 -17.42
C ASN A 278 8.49 -18.41 -16.48
N TYR A 279 9.53 -18.72 -15.69
CA TYR A 279 9.54 -19.88 -14.79
C TYR A 279 8.45 -19.83 -13.74
N TYR A 280 8.12 -18.62 -13.25
CA TYR A 280 7.11 -18.43 -12.22
C TYR A 280 5.70 -18.69 -12.75
N TYR A 281 5.36 -18.18 -13.94
CA TYR A 281 4.05 -18.48 -14.55
C TYR A 281 3.89 -19.97 -14.89
N LEU A 282 4.98 -20.63 -15.29
CA LEU A 282 5.00 -22.09 -15.47
C LEU A 282 4.77 -22.81 -14.14
N PHE A 283 5.43 -22.36 -13.06
CA PHE A 283 5.25 -22.91 -11.72
C PHE A 283 3.81 -22.78 -11.24
N VAL A 284 3.23 -21.59 -11.34
CA VAL A 284 1.84 -21.35 -10.92
C VAL A 284 0.85 -22.17 -11.71
N LYS A 285 1.07 -22.34 -13.01
CA LYS A 285 0.22 -23.24 -13.79
C LYS A 285 0.35 -24.71 -13.34
N GLY A 286 1.54 -25.13 -12.95
CA GLY A 286 1.75 -26.41 -12.27
C GLY A 286 0.97 -26.50 -10.95
N PHE A 287 0.99 -25.45 -10.16
CA PHE A 287 0.26 -25.37 -8.90
C PHE A 287 -1.27 -25.47 -9.10
N LEU A 288 -1.82 -24.78 -10.11
CA LEU A 288 -3.26 -24.88 -10.42
C LEU A 288 -3.64 -26.31 -10.78
N TYR A 289 -2.88 -26.97 -11.66
CA TYR A 289 -3.14 -28.38 -11.98
C TYR A 289 -2.97 -29.30 -10.77
N HIS A 290 -2.01 -29.02 -9.89
CA HIS A 290 -1.85 -29.75 -8.63
C HIS A 290 -3.10 -29.61 -7.75
N SER A 291 -3.62 -28.39 -7.56
CA SER A 291 -4.83 -28.13 -6.78
C SER A 291 -6.07 -28.82 -7.35
N MET A 292 -6.11 -28.98 -8.68
CA MET A 292 -7.15 -29.76 -9.38
C MET A 292 -6.91 -31.28 -9.37
N LYS A 293 -5.88 -31.77 -8.66
CA LYS A 293 -5.40 -33.19 -8.66
C LYS A 293 -5.01 -33.74 -10.04
N ARG A 294 -4.75 -32.85 -11.00
CA ARG A 294 -4.23 -33.21 -12.32
C ARG A 294 -2.72 -33.37 -12.27
N TYR A 295 -2.25 -34.38 -11.54
CA TYR A 295 -0.84 -34.55 -11.15
C TYR A 295 0.13 -34.65 -12.34
N ASN A 296 -0.25 -35.30 -13.41
CA ASN A 296 0.63 -35.44 -14.60
C ASN A 296 0.84 -34.08 -15.29
N ASP A 297 -0.21 -33.27 -15.40
CA ASP A 297 -0.12 -31.91 -15.93
C ASP A 297 0.74 -31.04 -14.99
N ALA A 298 0.51 -31.13 -13.68
CA ALA A 298 1.29 -30.41 -12.68
C ALA A 298 2.81 -30.72 -12.81
N LEU A 299 3.18 -31.99 -12.86
CA LEU A 299 4.57 -32.41 -13.05
C LEU A 299 5.17 -31.87 -14.35
N ALA A 300 4.40 -31.86 -15.45
CA ALA A 300 4.87 -31.34 -16.73
C ALA A 300 5.22 -29.83 -16.62
N TYR A 301 4.37 -29.03 -15.98
CA TYR A 301 4.60 -27.60 -15.84
C TYR A 301 5.67 -27.27 -14.81
N TYR A 302 5.73 -27.94 -13.66
CA TYR A 302 6.82 -27.76 -12.70
C TYR A 302 8.20 -28.12 -13.31
N LYS A 303 8.29 -29.20 -14.08
CA LYS A 303 9.54 -29.56 -14.79
C LYS A 303 9.92 -28.53 -15.87
N ARG A 304 8.95 -27.91 -16.52
CA ARG A 304 9.22 -26.77 -17.43
C ARG A 304 9.70 -25.55 -16.66
N SER A 305 9.14 -25.27 -15.48
CA SER A 305 9.61 -24.19 -14.58
C SER A 305 11.07 -24.42 -14.16
N ILE A 306 11.41 -25.62 -13.72
CA ILE A 306 12.80 -26.04 -13.40
C ILE A 306 13.75 -25.86 -14.61
N LYS A 307 13.29 -26.21 -15.80
CA LYS A 307 14.09 -26.02 -17.02
C LYS A 307 14.35 -24.55 -17.33
N ALA A 308 13.38 -23.67 -17.06
CA ALA A 308 13.48 -22.23 -17.26
C ALA A 308 14.34 -21.54 -16.17
N ASN A 309 14.25 -22.01 -14.94
CA ASN A 309 15.08 -21.56 -13.81
C ASN A 309 15.50 -22.77 -12.95
N PRO A 310 16.73 -23.32 -13.18
CA PRO A 310 17.24 -24.47 -12.43
C PRO A 310 17.49 -24.21 -10.93
N ASP A 311 17.51 -22.95 -10.50
CA ASP A 311 17.74 -22.56 -9.09
C ASP A 311 16.44 -22.27 -8.32
N TYR A 312 15.28 -22.49 -8.95
CA TYR A 312 13.98 -22.26 -8.32
C TYR A 312 13.57 -23.45 -7.44
N ALA A 313 13.98 -23.44 -6.18
CA ALA A 313 13.83 -24.53 -5.22
C ALA A 313 12.38 -24.95 -4.97
N GLU A 314 11.44 -24.02 -5.01
CA GLU A 314 10.00 -24.24 -4.84
C GLU A 314 9.44 -25.20 -5.90
N ALA A 315 9.91 -25.11 -7.14
CA ALA A 315 9.47 -26.02 -8.19
C ALA A 315 9.94 -27.45 -7.93
N TYR A 316 11.17 -27.64 -7.46
CA TYR A 316 11.66 -28.97 -7.04
C TYR A 316 10.84 -29.52 -5.87
N SER A 317 10.62 -28.73 -4.83
CA SER A 317 9.79 -29.11 -3.67
C SER A 317 8.42 -29.61 -4.13
N ASN A 318 7.76 -28.87 -5.03
CA ASN A 318 6.43 -29.21 -5.51
C ASN A 318 6.41 -30.46 -6.43
N VAL A 319 7.45 -30.72 -7.23
CA VAL A 319 7.56 -32.00 -7.95
C VAL A 319 7.63 -33.17 -6.96
N GLY A 320 8.46 -33.06 -5.92
CA GLY A 320 8.55 -34.05 -4.85
C GLY A 320 7.21 -34.27 -4.14
N LEU A 321 6.51 -33.18 -3.83
CA LEU A 321 5.19 -33.24 -3.21
C LEU A 321 4.17 -33.96 -4.09
N VAL A 322 4.10 -33.65 -5.37
CA VAL A 322 3.15 -34.29 -6.29
C VAL A 322 3.39 -35.80 -6.39
N TYR A 323 4.64 -36.25 -6.44
CA TYR A 323 4.91 -37.69 -6.41
C TYR A 323 4.46 -38.32 -5.08
N CYS A 324 4.67 -37.65 -3.94
CA CYS A 324 4.18 -38.15 -2.64
C CYS A 324 2.64 -38.19 -2.58
N LEU A 325 1.95 -37.26 -3.22
CA LEU A 325 0.49 -37.28 -3.33
C LEU A 325 -0.02 -38.39 -4.24
N GLN A 326 0.66 -38.66 -5.37
CA GLN A 326 0.36 -39.82 -6.20
C GLN A 326 0.52 -41.12 -5.41
N ALA A 327 1.59 -41.25 -4.59
CA ALA A 327 1.76 -42.39 -3.70
C ALA A 327 0.63 -42.51 -2.69
N GLN A 328 0.21 -41.39 -2.10
CA GLN A 328 -0.86 -41.37 -1.12
C GLN A 328 -2.21 -41.77 -1.73
N ASP A 329 -2.57 -41.23 -2.89
CA ASP A 329 -3.82 -41.58 -3.55
C ASP A 329 -3.80 -43.04 -4.00
N PHE A 330 -2.70 -43.53 -4.59
CA PHE A 330 -2.54 -44.91 -4.98
C PHE A 330 -2.59 -45.89 -3.79
N SER A 331 -2.07 -45.48 -2.61
CA SER A 331 -2.09 -46.32 -1.40
C SER A 331 -3.50 -46.63 -0.90
N GLN A 332 -4.51 -45.83 -1.26
CA GLN A 332 -5.91 -46.09 -0.91
C GLN A 332 -6.52 -47.21 -1.73
N GLU A 333 -5.98 -47.48 -2.91
CA GLU A 333 -6.45 -48.48 -3.84
C GLU A 333 -5.58 -49.75 -3.82
N ALA A 334 -4.33 -49.65 -3.35
CA ALA A 334 -3.35 -50.71 -3.29
C ALA A 334 -3.78 -51.82 -2.31
N VAL A 335 -3.53 -53.08 -2.69
CA VAL A 335 -3.83 -54.20 -1.80
C VAL A 335 -2.88 -54.27 -0.60
N THR A 336 -3.44 -54.59 0.55
CA THR A 336 -2.69 -54.74 1.81
C THR A 336 -2.48 -56.18 2.21
N ASP A 337 -3.21 -57.13 1.62
CA ASP A 337 -3.05 -58.55 1.88
C ASP A 337 -1.79 -59.06 1.15
N ILE A 338 -0.82 -59.51 1.92
CA ILE A 338 0.46 -60.07 1.44
C ILE A 338 0.27 -61.30 0.55
N LYS A 339 -0.84 -62.02 0.67
CA LYS A 339 -1.19 -63.19 -0.13
C LYS A 339 -1.85 -62.85 -1.48
N ASP A 340 -2.30 -61.61 -1.66
CA ASP A 340 -2.86 -61.19 -2.96
C ASP A 340 -1.73 -61.08 -3.99
N PRO A 341 -1.89 -61.68 -5.18
CA PRO A 341 -0.90 -61.62 -6.25
C PRO A 341 -0.53 -60.19 -6.70
N ARG A 342 -1.40 -59.21 -6.46
CA ARG A 342 -1.16 -57.78 -6.77
C ARG A 342 -0.23 -57.11 -5.76
N TYR A 343 -0.12 -57.63 -4.52
CA TYR A 343 0.61 -56.99 -3.44
C TYR A 343 2.07 -56.58 -3.85
N PRO A 344 2.90 -57.46 -4.41
CA PRO A 344 4.26 -57.08 -4.80
C PRO A 344 4.32 -56.02 -5.89
N VAL A 345 3.32 -56.02 -6.81
CA VAL A 345 3.22 -55.01 -7.89
C VAL A 345 2.85 -53.65 -7.29
N ASP A 346 1.86 -53.63 -6.42
CA ASP A 346 1.39 -52.39 -5.79
C ASP A 346 2.45 -51.78 -4.86
N GLN A 347 3.20 -52.61 -4.11
CA GLN A 347 4.33 -52.17 -3.32
C GLN A 347 5.48 -51.60 -4.16
N ALA A 348 5.76 -52.23 -5.31
CA ALA A 348 6.75 -51.69 -6.23
C ALA A 348 6.33 -50.35 -6.84
N GLN A 349 5.03 -50.19 -7.14
CA GLN A 349 4.49 -48.93 -7.63
C GLN A 349 4.55 -47.82 -6.57
N LEU A 350 4.17 -48.11 -5.33
CA LEU A 350 4.29 -47.16 -4.19
C LEU A 350 5.74 -46.70 -4.00
N LYS A 351 6.68 -47.67 -4.00
CA LYS A 351 8.11 -47.39 -3.88
C LYS A 351 8.60 -46.49 -5.02
N SER A 352 8.17 -46.74 -6.25
CA SER A 352 8.51 -45.96 -7.43
C SER A 352 8.16 -44.48 -7.30
N TYR A 353 7.00 -44.14 -6.73
CA TYR A 353 6.63 -42.76 -6.49
C TYR A 353 7.60 -42.05 -5.53
N TYR A 354 8.00 -42.69 -4.44
CA TYR A 354 8.97 -42.12 -3.49
C TYR A 354 10.40 -42.07 -4.09
N GLU A 355 10.81 -43.04 -4.88
CA GLU A 355 12.07 -43.01 -5.61
C GLU A 355 12.11 -41.81 -6.60
N ASN A 356 10.97 -41.51 -7.24
CA ASN A 356 10.85 -40.37 -8.12
C ASN A 356 10.83 -39.04 -7.34
N ALA A 357 10.29 -38.98 -6.13
CA ALA A 357 10.26 -37.79 -5.31
C ALA A 357 11.64 -37.42 -4.74
N LEU A 358 12.44 -38.39 -4.37
CA LEU A 358 13.71 -38.24 -3.67
C LEU A 358 14.67 -37.22 -4.27
N PRO A 359 15.07 -37.29 -5.55
CA PRO A 359 16.07 -36.38 -6.10
C PRO A 359 15.59 -34.92 -6.14
N TYR A 360 14.28 -34.70 -6.20
CA TYR A 360 13.72 -33.35 -6.22
C TYR A 360 13.77 -32.71 -4.83
N TYR A 361 13.41 -33.42 -3.77
CA TYR A 361 13.55 -32.88 -2.43
C TYR A 361 15.02 -32.71 -2.00
N GLU A 362 15.91 -33.63 -2.37
CA GLU A 362 17.34 -33.46 -2.13
C GLU A 362 17.89 -32.22 -2.87
N LYS A 363 17.40 -31.96 -4.10
CA LYS A 363 17.78 -30.76 -4.85
C LYS A 363 17.21 -29.47 -4.20
N ALA A 364 15.98 -29.48 -3.73
CA ALA A 364 15.39 -28.34 -2.99
C ALA A 364 16.22 -28.03 -1.73
N ARG A 365 16.61 -29.07 -0.97
CA ARG A 365 17.51 -28.92 0.20
C ARG A 365 18.86 -28.32 -0.19
N GLN A 366 19.45 -28.78 -1.30
CA GLN A 366 20.73 -28.26 -1.79
C GLN A 366 20.64 -26.78 -2.15
N LEU A 367 19.56 -26.36 -2.81
CA LEU A 367 19.37 -24.98 -3.26
C LEU A 367 19.05 -24.03 -2.09
N LYS A 368 18.20 -24.45 -1.15
CA LYS A 368 17.77 -23.65 0.00
C LYS A 368 17.88 -24.45 1.31
N PRO A 369 19.10 -24.71 1.81
CA PRO A 369 19.30 -25.55 2.99
C PRO A 369 18.67 -24.97 4.26
N ASN A 370 18.57 -23.65 4.39
CA ASN A 370 18.00 -22.97 5.54
C ASN A 370 16.48 -22.84 5.49
N ASP A 371 15.86 -22.95 4.31
CA ASP A 371 14.40 -22.96 4.17
C ASP A 371 13.86 -24.41 4.29
N ARG A 372 13.76 -24.88 5.54
CA ARG A 372 13.33 -26.23 5.87
C ARG A 372 11.92 -26.56 5.39
N THR A 373 11.09 -25.55 5.14
CA THR A 373 9.69 -25.74 4.69
C THR A 373 9.61 -26.44 3.35
N LEU A 374 10.61 -26.24 2.50
CA LEU A 374 10.64 -26.79 1.15
C LEU A 374 11.01 -28.28 1.06
N TRP A 375 11.68 -28.83 2.07
CA TRP A 375 12.26 -30.17 1.94
C TRP A 375 12.16 -31.07 3.18
N LEU A 376 12.07 -30.52 4.39
CA LEU A 376 12.22 -31.29 5.61
C LEU A 376 11.17 -32.39 5.74
N ASN A 377 9.89 -32.03 5.72
CA ASN A 377 8.79 -33.00 5.83
C ASN A 377 8.70 -33.93 4.61
N GLY A 378 9.07 -33.42 3.44
CA GLY A 378 9.14 -34.21 2.23
C GLY A 378 10.19 -35.31 2.30
N LEU A 379 11.44 -34.96 2.67
CA LEU A 379 12.52 -35.93 2.86
C LEU A 379 12.23 -36.91 4.00
N HIS A 380 11.66 -36.46 5.11
CA HIS A 380 11.26 -37.35 6.20
C HIS A 380 10.31 -38.47 5.71
N ARG A 381 9.25 -38.09 4.97
CA ARG A 381 8.30 -39.04 4.37
C ARG A 381 8.98 -39.98 3.38
N VAL A 382 9.81 -39.45 2.49
CA VAL A 382 10.48 -40.22 1.44
C VAL A 382 11.48 -41.18 2.04
N TYR A 383 12.35 -40.76 2.96
CA TYR A 383 13.34 -41.65 3.57
C TYR A 383 12.69 -42.77 4.41
N TYR A 384 11.58 -42.48 5.11
CA TYR A 384 10.80 -43.50 5.81
C TYR A 384 10.31 -44.57 4.85
N ASN A 385 9.62 -44.19 3.76
CA ASN A 385 9.01 -45.13 2.82
C ASN A 385 10.03 -45.89 1.96
N LEU A 386 11.23 -45.34 1.80
CA LEU A 386 12.35 -46.04 1.10
C LEU A 386 13.25 -46.82 2.06
N SER A 387 12.93 -46.89 3.35
CA SER A 387 13.72 -47.58 4.39
C SER A 387 15.18 -47.08 4.48
N MET A 388 15.41 -45.79 4.28
CA MET A 388 16.74 -45.16 4.30
C MET A 388 17.08 -44.71 5.74
N GLY A 389 17.30 -45.68 6.66
CA GLY A 389 17.38 -45.50 8.10
C GLY A 389 18.30 -44.38 8.56
N ASP A 390 19.55 -44.29 8.11
CA ASP A 390 20.52 -43.29 8.52
C ASP A 390 20.07 -41.87 8.12
N LYS A 391 19.60 -41.72 6.89
CA LYS A 391 19.08 -40.44 6.38
C LYS A 391 17.76 -40.04 7.06
N PHE A 392 16.90 -41.02 7.35
CA PHE A 392 15.68 -40.78 8.11
C PHE A 392 16.00 -40.24 9.51
N ASN A 393 16.92 -40.90 10.24
CA ASN A 393 17.30 -40.45 11.58
C ASN A 393 17.91 -39.04 11.60
N GLU A 394 18.70 -38.68 10.57
CA GLU A 394 19.21 -37.32 10.42
C GLU A 394 18.07 -36.29 10.32
N ILE A 395 17.08 -36.54 9.48
CA ILE A 395 15.96 -35.64 9.27
C ILE A 395 15.02 -35.59 10.48
N ASP A 396 14.77 -36.75 11.09
CA ASP A 396 13.95 -36.86 12.31
C ASP A 396 14.54 -36.06 13.47
N ALA A 397 15.87 -36.10 13.64
CA ALA A 397 16.56 -35.27 14.61
C ALA A 397 16.41 -33.76 14.34
N LEU A 398 16.34 -33.34 13.07
CA LEU A 398 16.10 -31.94 12.72
C LEU A 398 14.67 -31.48 13.01
N ILE A 399 13.70 -32.37 13.01
CA ILE A 399 12.29 -32.11 13.35
C ILE A 399 12.16 -31.99 14.87
N ASN A 400 12.77 -32.94 15.62
CA ASN A 400 12.63 -33.02 17.09
C ASN A 400 13.44 -31.94 17.85
N ASN A 401 14.40 -31.29 17.19
CA ASN A 401 15.22 -30.20 17.76
C ASN A 401 14.72 -28.78 17.36
N GLN A 402 13.45 -28.64 16.96
CA GLN A 402 12.79 -27.34 16.70
C GLN A 402 12.09 -26.83 18.01
#